data_66e388e2910e811a486ae7ece275b05d
#
_entry.id   66e388e2910e811a486ae7ece275b05d
#
_cell.length_a   1.000
_cell.length_b   1.000
_cell.length_c   1.000
_cell.angle_alpha   90.00
_cell.angle_beta   90.00
_cell.angle_gamma   90.00
#
_symmetry.space_group_name_H-M   'P 1'
#
loop_
_entity.id
_entity.type
_entity.pdbx_description
1 polymer ?
#
loop_
_entity_poly.entity_id
_entity_poly.type
_entity_poly.pdbx_seq_one_letter_code
_entity_poly.pdbx_strand_id
1 'polypeptide(L)'
;PLLITNDEAAYLPYEPRSYAYCSDTAPFSELSQWVKGVDLLYHEATYLQQYEEQAKLRFHSTTIQAAECALEAGVGKLVVAHYSSRCKDSSRYQEECRKVFPETYAANDGDVFEI
;
A
#
# COMPACT_ATOMS: atom_id res chain seq x y z
N PRO A 1 4.38 16.25 0.17
CA PRO A 1 2.95 16.06 0.40
C PRO A 1 2.14 17.07 -0.39
N LEU A 2 0.96 16.69 -0.75
CA LEU A 2 0.04 17.57 -1.44
C LEU A 2 -0.82 18.29 -0.41
N LEU A 3 -0.64 19.60 -0.27
CA LEU A 3 -1.46 20.41 0.61
C LEU A 3 -2.35 21.30 -0.25
N ILE A 4 -3.64 21.20 -0.05
CA ILE A 4 -4.63 21.97 -0.81
C ILE A 4 -5.59 22.61 0.17
N THR A 5 -5.73 23.94 0.08
CA THR A 5 -6.75 24.64 0.87
C THR A 5 -8.10 24.53 0.17
N ASN A 6 -9.18 24.76 0.91
CA ASN A 6 -10.52 24.76 0.31
C ASN A 6 -10.65 25.80 -0.80
N ASP A 7 -10.00 26.95 -0.65
CA ASP A 7 -10.03 28.00 -1.68
C ASP A 7 -9.35 27.54 -2.96
N GLU A 8 -8.19 26.89 -2.85
CA GLU A 8 -7.50 26.35 -4.00
C GLU A 8 -8.31 25.26 -4.68
N ALA A 9 -8.92 24.37 -3.90
CA ALA A 9 -9.76 23.31 -4.44
C ALA A 9 -10.97 23.85 -5.20
N ALA A 10 -11.49 25.02 -4.78
CA ALA A 10 -12.67 25.64 -5.40
C ALA A 10 -12.34 26.33 -6.72
N TYR A 11 -11.12 26.82 -6.90
CA TYR A 11 -10.77 27.69 -8.03
C TYR A 11 -9.81 27.08 -9.04
N LEU A 12 -9.03 26.07 -8.67
CA LEU A 12 -8.07 25.46 -9.57
C LEU A 12 -8.69 24.28 -10.32
N PRO A 13 -8.54 24.24 -11.66
CA PRO A 13 -9.01 23.11 -12.45
C PRO A 13 -8.00 21.97 -12.36
N TYR A 14 -8.13 21.09 -11.39
CA TYR A 14 -7.30 19.92 -11.26
C TYR A 14 -8.17 18.69 -10.98
N GLU A 15 -7.64 17.52 -11.33
CA GLU A 15 -8.34 16.28 -11.05
C GLU A 15 -8.18 15.89 -9.59
N PRO A 16 -9.27 15.48 -8.92
CA PRO A 16 -9.19 14.98 -7.56
C PRO A 16 -8.25 13.77 -7.50
N ARG A 17 -7.47 13.70 -6.43
CA ARG A 17 -6.63 12.54 -6.15
C ARG A 17 -7.25 11.72 -5.04
N SER A 18 -7.03 10.42 -5.10
CA SER A 18 -7.62 9.50 -4.15
C SER A 18 -6.58 8.60 -3.51
N TYR A 19 -6.86 8.19 -2.28
CA TYR A 19 -6.06 7.16 -1.66
C TYR A 19 -6.94 6.22 -0.86
N ALA A 20 -6.43 5.01 -0.63
CA ALA A 20 -7.08 4.01 0.21
C ALA A 20 -6.10 3.52 1.26
N TYR A 21 -6.63 3.25 2.44
CA TYR A 21 -5.85 2.79 3.58
C TYR A 21 -6.38 1.43 4.02
N CYS A 22 -5.54 0.40 3.89
CA CYS A 22 -5.88 -0.97 4.25
C CYS A 22 -4.88 -1.48 5.28
N SER A 23 -5.33 -1.64 6.51
CA SER A 23 -4.49 -2.07 7.63
C SER A 23 -5.11 -3.27 8.32
N ASP A 24 -4.27 -4.09 8.93
CA ASP A 24 -4.68 -5.29 9.68
C ASP A 24 -5.63 -6.18 8.89
N THR A 25 -5.28 -6.45 7.64
CA THR A 25 -6.16 -7.22 6.76
C THR A 25 -5.46 -8.40 6.12
N ALA A 26 -6.10 -9.56 6.21
CA ALA A 26 -5.78 -10.67 5.33
C ALA A 26 -6.32 -10.36 3.93
N PRO A 27 -5.72 -10.92 2.87
CA PRO A 27 -6.21 -10.68 1.53
C PRO A 27 -7.61 -11.25 1.34
N PHE A 28 -8.45 -10.53 0.61
CA PHE A 28 -9.76 -11.00 0.19
C PHE A 28 -10.06 -10.48 -1.22
N SER A 29 -10.83 -11.26 -1.97
CA SER A 29 -10.95 -11.05 -3.42
C SER A 29 -11.60 -9.74 -3.81
N GLU A 30 -12.45 -9.17 -2.97
CA GLU A 30 -13.16 -7.92 -3.28
C GLU A 30 -12.31 -6.68 -3.03
N LEU A 31 -11.20 -6.80 -2.30
CA LEU A 31 -10.41 -5.64 -1.90
C LEU A 31 -9.90 -4.86 -3.11
N SER A 32 -9.37 -5.55 -4.11
CA SER A 32 -8.85 -4.89 -5.31
C SER A 32 -9.94 -4.11 -6.06
N GLN A 33 -11.18 -4.57 -6.00
CA GLN A 33 -12.30 -3.86 -6.61
C GLN A 33 -12.66 -2.60 -5.83
N TRP A 34 -12.60 -2.66 -4.50
CA TRP A 34 -12.91 -1.51 -3.63
C TRP A 34 -11.90 -0.38 -3.76
N VAL A 35 -10.65 -0.72 -4.05
CA VAL A 35 -9.57 0.29 -4.17
C VAL A 35 -9.19 0.55 -5.62
N LYS A 36 -9.99 0.09 -6.57
CA LYS A 36 -9.68 0.18 -7.98
C LYS A 36 -9.38 1.61 -8.42
N GLY A 37 -8.23 1.79 -9.05
CA GLY A 37 -7.84 3.05 -9.67
C GLY A 37 -7.46 4.17 -8.70
N VAL A 38 -7.32 3.92 -7.41
CA VAL A 38 -6.87 4.99 -6.50
C VAL A 38 -5.44 5.40 -6.84
N ASP A 39 -5.11 6.65 -6.59
CA ASP A 39 -3.78 7.16 -6.88
C ASP A 39 -2.72 6.59 -5.95
N LEU A 40 -3.08 6.37 -4.70
CA LEU A 40 -2.17 5.78 -3.71
C LEU A 40 -2.92 4.75 -2.88
N LEU A 41 -2.38 3.55 -2.82
CA LEU A 41 -2.87 2.50 -1.93
C LEU A 41 -1.88 2.30 -0.79
N TYR A 42 -2.33 2.53 0.44
CA TYR A 42 -1.60 2.13 1.63
C TYR A 42 -2.11 0.76 2.04
N HIS A 43 -1.23 -0.24 2.09
CA HIS A 43 -1.62 -1.61 2.42
C HIS A 43 -0.59 -2.20 3.37
N GLU A 44 -1.07 -2.98 4.34
CA GLU A 44 -0.14 -3.67 5.21
C GLU A 44 0.67 -4.72 4.45
N ALA A 45 1.90 -4.92 4.88
CA ALA A 45 2.76 -6.01 4.42
C ALA A 45 3.53 -6.53 5.63
N THR A 46 2.79 -7.13 6.56
CA THR A 46 3.34 -7.53 7.85
C THR A 46 4.40 -8.60 7.70
N TYR A 47 4.28 -9.47 6.70
CA TYR A 47 5.19 -10.60 6.49
C TYR A 47 5.79 -10.60 5.10
N LEU A 48 7.05 -11.03 5.01
CA LEU A 48 7.63 -11.42 3.72
C LEU A 48 6.90 -12.68 3.22
N GLN A 49 6.96 -12.92 1.91
CA GLN A 49 6.22 -14.02 1.29
C GLN A 49 6.59 -15.38 1.86
N GLN A 50 7.83 -15.58 2.26
CA GLN A 50 8.26 -16.84 2.86
C GLN A 50 7.51 -17.20 4.14
N TYR A 51 6.82 -16.22 4.75
CA TYR A 51 6.02 -16.41 5.96
C TYR A 51 4.53 -16.38 5.69
N GLU A 52 4.10 -16.78 4.51
CA GLU A 52 2.69 -16.75 4.10
C GLU A 52 1.77 -17.49 5.06
N GLU A 53 2.21 -18.62 5.59
CA GLU A 53 1.39 -19.40 6.52
C GLU A 53 1.15 -18.64 7.83
N GLN A 54 2.17 -17.98 8.35
CA GLN A 54 2.04 -17.16 9.56
C GLN A 54 1.10 -15.97 9.30
N ALA A 55 1.22 -15.35 8.14
CA ALA A 55 0.34 -14.26 7.76
C ALA A 55 -1.12 -14.71 7.76
N LYS A 56 -1.39 -15.85 7.16
CA LYS A 56 -2.74 -16.43 7.10
C LYS A 56 -3.30 -16.71 8.50
N LEU A 57 -2.50 -17.31 9.36
CA LEU A 57 -2.92 -17.65 10.72
C LEU A 57 -3.23 -16.43 11.56
N ARG A 58 -2.58 -15.31 11.30
CA ARG A 58 -2.72 -14.08 12.07
C ARG A 58 -3.57 -13.01 11.36
N PHE A 59 -4.21 -13.37 10.27
CA PHE A 59 -5.09 -12.48 9.48
C PHE A 59 -4.36 -11.25 8.97
N HIS A 60 -3.15 -11.45 8.46
CA HIS A 60 -2.32 -10.40 7.84
C HIS A 60 -1.99 -10.75 6.40
N SER A 61 -1.43 -9.77 5.70
CA SER A 61 -1.00 -9.95 4.31
C SER A 61 0.52 -10.04 4.22
N THR A 62 0.98 -10.71 3.16
CA THR A 62 2.39 -10.72 2.80
C THR A 62 2.67 -9.58 1.82
N THR A 63 3.97 -9.33 1.58
CA THR A 63 4.44 -8.38 0.58
C THR A 63 3.85 -8.66 -0.80
N ILE A 64 3.90 -9.91 -1.23
CA ILE A 64 3.41 -10.29 -2.57
C ILE A 64 1.90 -10.11 -2.66
N GLN A 65 1.16 -10.45 -1.62
CA GLN A 65 -0.29 -10.28 -1.61
C GLN A 65 -0.67 -8.80 -1.70
N ALA A 66 0.03 -7.91 -0.99
CA ALA A 66 -0.20 -6.48 -1.09
C ALA A 66 0.11 -5.97 -2.50
N ALA A 67 1.22 -6.41 -3.07
CA ALA A 67 1.62 -6.01 -4.42
C ALA A 67 0.66 -6.53 -5.49
N GLU A 68 0.18 -7.75 -5.34
CA GLU A 68 -0.82 -8.32 -6.26
C GLU A 68 -2.14 -7.55 -6.21
N CYS A 69 -2.56 -7.14 -5.01
CA CYS A 69 -3.74 -6.30 -4.85
C CYS A 69 -3.58 -4.96 -5.59
N ALA A 70 -2.43 -4.33 -5.43
CA ALA A 70 -2.13 -3.07 -6.11
C ALA A 70 -2.14 -3.22 -7.63
N LEU A 71 -1.54 -4.30 -8.13
CA LEU A 71 -1.49 -4.57 -9.56
C LEU A 71 -2.88 -4.82 -10.13
N GLU A 72 -3.66 -5.66 -9.47
CA GLU A 72 -5.02 -5.99 -9.90
C GLU A 72 -5.93 -4.75 -9.86
N ALA A 73 -5.79 -3.92 -8.85
CA ALA A 73 -6.59 -2.71 -8.71
C ALA A 73 -6.13 -1.58 -9.64
N GLY A 74 -4.93 -1.65 -10.19
CA GLY A 74 -4.42 -0.62 -11.09
C GLY A 74 -4.17 0.71 -10.39
N VAL A 75 -3.66 0.68 -9.15
CA VAL A 75 -3.38 1.90 -8.39
C VAL A 75 -2.14 2.62 -8.95
N GLY A 76 -2.00 3.89 -8.62
CA GLY A 76 -0.84 4.66 -9.06
C GLY A 76 0.43 4.32 -8.31
N LYS A 77 0.34 4.22 -6.98
CA LYS A 77 1.45 3.87 -6.08
C LYS A 77 0.96 2.95 -4.98
N LEU A 78 1.86 2.07 -4.54
CA LEU A 78 1.64 1.23 -3.35
C LEU A 78 2.60 1.67 -2.26
N VAL A 79 2.06 1.97 -1.09
CA VAL A 79 2.87 2.19 0.12
C VAL A 79 2.60 1.05 1.07
N VAL A 80 3.64 0.35 1.49
CA VAL A 80 3.52 -0.77 2.42
C VAL A 80 4.10 -0.39 3.77
N ALA A 81 3.50 -0.92 4.82
CA ALA A 81 3.92 -0.67 6.20
C ALA A 81 3.35 -1.76 7.10
N HIS A 82 3.40 -1.54 8.41
CA HIS A 82 2.89 -2.47 9.41
C HIS A 82 3.67 -3.78 9.39
N TYR A 83 4.99 -3.65 9.47
CA TYR A 83 5.90 -4.80 9.40
C TYR A 83 5.83 -5.64 10.68
N SER A 84 6.15 -6.93 10.54
CA SER A 84 6.32 -7.83 11.66
C SER A 84 7.37 -7.28 12.64
N SER A 85 7.23 -7.61 13.93
CA SER A 85 8.22 -7.24 14.94
C SER A 85 9.62 -7.80 14.63
N ARG A 86 9.72 -8.77 13.74
CA ARG A 86 10.98 -9.35 13.27
C ARG A 86 11.62 -8.55 12.15
N CYS A 87 10.94 -7.54 11.64
CA CYS A 87 11.48 -6.70 10.58
C CYS A 87 12.70 -5.92 11.08
N LYS A 88 13.83 -6.12 10.42
CA LYS A 88 15.07 -5.40 10.70
C LYS A 88 15.39 -4.38 9.61
N ASP A 89 14.83 -4.58 8.43
CA ASP A 89 15.14 -3.78 7.27
C ASP A 89 13.94 -3.75 6.32
N SER A 90 13.25 -2.62 6.28
CA SER A 90 12.07 -2.45 5.44
C SER A 90 12.39 -2.50 3.94
N SER A 91 13.66 -2.32 3.56
CA SER A 91 14.02 -2.38 2.14
C SER A 91 13.76 -3.75 1.52
N ARG A 92 13.86 -4.82 2.30
CA ARG A 92 13.55 -6.17 1.81
C ARG A 92 12.07 -6.30 1.46
N TYR A 93 11.20 -5.67 2.23
CA TYR A 93 9.76 -5.65 1.95
C TYR A 93 9.49 -4.90 0.65
N GLN A 94 10.13 -3.76 0.47
CA GLN A 94 10.00 -2.97 -0.74
C GLN A 94 10.49 -3.73 -1.98
N GLU A 95 11.66 -4.34 -1.89
CA GLU A 95 12.24 -5.11 -2.98
C GLU A 95 11.35 -6.27 -3.40
N GLU A 96 10.80 -7.00 -2.42
CA GLU A 96 9.93 -8.12 -2.70
C GLU A 96 8.63 -7.68 -3.38
N CYS A 97 8.01 -6.61 -2.88
CA CYS A 97 6.81 -6.06 -3.52
C CYS A 97 7.09 -5.59 -4.94
N ARG A 98 8.23 -4.97 -5.19
CA ARG A 98 8.59 -4.43 -6.51
C ARG A 98 8.76 -5.49 -7.58
N LYS A 99 8.93 -6.74 -7.21
CA LYS A 99 8.92 -7.84 -8.18
C LYS A 99 7.58 -8.01 -8.86
N VAL A 100 6.50 -7.59 -8.20
CA VAL A 100 5.13 -7.66 -8.72
C VAL A 100 4.62 -6.29 -9.11
N PHE A 101 4.84 -5.28 -8.28
CA PHE A 101 4.36 -3.92 -8.49
C PHE A 101 5.51 -2.93 -8.30
N PRO A 102 6.13 -2.44 -9.40
CA PRO A 102 7.35 -1.61 -9.31
C PRO A 102 7.19 -0.31 -8.54
N GLU A 103 6.02 0.32 -8.58
CA GLU A 103 5.75 1.58 -7.88
C GLU A 103 5.37 1.34 -6.43
N THR A 104 6.19 0.58 -5.72
CA THR A 104 6.02 0.28 -4.29
C THR A 104 7.07 1.00 -3.46
N TYR A 105 6.64 1.54 -2.34
CA TYR A 105 7.48 2.25 -1.39
C TYR A 105 7.22 1.71 0.01
N ALA A 106 8.28 1.31 0.70
CA ALA A 106 8.16 0.87 2.09
C ALA A 106 8.22 2.09 3.01
N ALA A 107 7.19 2.27 3.81
CA ALA A 107 7.11 3.41 4.72
C ALA A 107 7.85 3.14 6.03
N ASN A 108 8.50 4.16 6.54
CA ASN A 108 9.08 4.18 7.88
C ASN A 108 8.48 5.36 8.64
N ASP A 109 8.59 5.34 9.96
CA ASP A 109 8.02 6.40 10.79
C ASP A 109 8.55 7.77 10.34
N GLY A 110 7.63 8.70 10.16
CA GLY A 110 7.97 10.05 9.73
C GLY A 110 8.04 10.27 8.22
N ASP A 111 7.92 9.21 7.42
CA ASP A 111 7.91 9.36 5.96
C ASP A 111 6.66 10.10 5.49
N VAL A 112 6.83 10.83 4.40
CA VAL A 112 5.75 11.59 3.76
C VAL A 112 5.71 11.21 2.29
N PHE A 113 4.52 10.92 1.77
CA PHE A 113 4.31 10.54 0.37
C PHE A 113 3.37 11.51 -0.31
N GLU A 114 3.65 11.80 -1.58
CA GLU A 114 2.75 12.59 -2.42
C GLU A 114 1.74 11.67 -3.09
N ILE A 115 0.52 12.12 -3.11
CA ILE A 115 -0.56 11.39 -3.78
C ILE A 115 -0.58 11.72 -5.29
#